data_39ceb8176a90e994abb384091887ba82
#
_entry.id   39ceb8176a90e994abb384091887ba82
#
_cell.length_a   1.000
_cell.length_b   1.000
_cell.length_c   1.000
_cell.angle_alpha   90.00
_cell.angle_beta   90.00
_cell.angle_gamma   90.00
#
_symmetry.space_group_name_H-M   'P 1'
#
loop_
_entity.id
_entity.type
_entity.pdbx_description
1 polymer ?
#
loop_
_entity_poly.entity_id
_entity_poly.type
_entity_poly.pdbx_seq_one_letter_code
_entity_poly.pdbx_strand_id
1 'polypeptide(L)'
;MKTKRAITGIALVTNLALFAALPARAQDVLPFPDPPMGGKVGPTMQESVHKWREAPSHLPEDAPNILIVMLDDAGFGQASTFGGLIETPTLTRLAEEGIAYNRFHTVAMCSPTRAALMTGRNHQRVGAGQIAEFAN
;
A
#
# COMPACT_ATOMS: atom_id res chain seq x y z
N MET A 1 -25.39 -37.50 -47.75
CA MET A 1 -24.30 -37.23 -46.75
C MET A 1 -23.93 -35.77 -46.79
N LYS A 2 -24.65 -34.92 -46.13
CA LYS A 2 -24.30 -33.48 -45.90
C LYS A 2 -25.17 -32.99 -44.74
N THR A 3 -24.65 -32.90 -43.54
CA THR A 3 -25.14 -32.02 -42.46
C THR A 3 -24.34 -32.27 -41.18
N LYS A 4 -23.18 -31.66 -41.05
CA LYS A 4 -22.48 -31.49 -39.76
C LYS A 4 -21.47 -30.34 -39.87
N ARG A 5 -21.92 -29.09 -39.97
CA ARG A 5 -21.08 -27.89 -39.81
C ARG A 5 -21.92 -26.65 -39.52
N ALA A 6 -22.60 -26.61 -38.38
CA ALA A 6 -23.31 -25.38 -38.01
C ALA A 6 -23.49 -25.16 -36.48
N ILE A 7 -22.85 -25.94 -35.61
CA ILE A 7 -23.09 -25.81 -34.18
C ILE A 7 -21.86 -25.22 -33.41
N THR A 8 -20.69 -25.16 -34.04
CA THR A 8 -19.46 -24.73 -33.33
C THR A 8 -19.24 -23.21 -33.33
N GLY A 9 -20.01 -22.44 -34.08
CA GLY A 9 -19.82 -20.98 -34.19
C GLY A 9 -20.57 -20.14 -33.15
N ILE A 10 -21.64 -20.66 -32.57
CA ILE A 10 -22.52 -19.87 -31.67
C ILE A 10 -22.01 -19.89 -30.21
N ALA A 11 -21.33 -20.93 -29.78
CA ALA A 11 -20.81 -21.05 -28.40
C ALA A 11 -19.59 -20.16 -28.12
N LEU A 12 -18.84 -19.72 -29.13
CA LEU A 12 -17.64 -18.89 -28.93
C LEU A 12 -17.98 -17.40 -28.80
N VAL A 13 -19.07 -16.95 -29.36
CA VAL A 13 -19.50 -15.53 -29.34
C VAL A 13 -20.16 -15.17 -28.00
N THR A 14 -20.84 -16.11 -27.37
CA THR A 14 -21.53 -15.87 -26.10
C THR A 14 -20.57 -15.78 -24.90
N ASN A 15 -19.40 -16.42 -24.96
CA ASN A 15 -18.41 -16.31 -23.87
C ASN A 15 -17.60 -15.00 -23.91
N LEU A 16 -17.47 -14.36 -25.06
CA LEU A 16 -16.72 -13.08 -25.16
C LEU A 16 -17.56 -11.89 -24.70
N ALA A 17 -18.88 -11.98 -24.77
CA ALA A 17 -19.78 -10.91 -24.32
C ALA A 17 -19.97 -10.85 -22.79
N LEU A 18 -19.70 -11.93 -22.06
CA LEU A 18 -19.86 -11.97 -20.61
C LEU A 18 -18.67 -11.34 -19.86
N PHE A 19 -17.50 -11.19 -20.52
CA PHE A 19 -16.35 -10.50 -19.93
C PHE A 19 -16.37 -8.97 -20.10
N ALA A 20 -17.26 -8.43 -20.94
CA ALA A 20 -17.31 -6.99 -21.23
C ALA A 20 -18.19 -6.17 -20.28
N ALA A 21 -18.83 -6.79 -19.27
CA ALA A 21 -19.82 -6.11 -18.43
C ALA A 21 -19.45 -5.98 -16.94
N LEU A 22 -18.18 -6.18 -16.58
CA LEU A 22 -17.74 -5.74 -15.27
C LEU A 22 -17.57 -4.22 -15.31
N PRO A 23 -18.32 -3.45 -14.50
CA PRO A 23 -18.08 -2.01 -14.43
C PRO A 23 -16.61 -1.84 -14.01
N ALA A 24 -15.82 -1.19 -14.86
CA ALA A 24 -14.51 -0.71 -14.45
C ALA A 24 -14.76 0.24 -13.28
N ARG A 25 -14.57 -0.23 -12.04
CA ARG A 25 -14.52 0.66 -10.90
C ARG A 25 -13.40 1.63 -11.21
N ALA A 26 -13.74 2.90 -11.28
CA ALA A 26 -12.76 3.95 -11.36
C ALA A 26 -11.79 3.70 -10.19
N GLN A 27 -10.56 3.37 -10.53
CA GLN A 27 -9.54 3.17 -9.52
C GLN A 27 -9.25 4.54 -8.92
N ASP A 28 -9.54 4.70 -7.63
CA ASP A 28 -9.23 5.95 -6.94
C ASP A 28 -7.75 6.26 -7.11
N VAL A 29 -7.46 7.50 -7.51
CA VAL A 29 -6.08 7.94 -7.69
C VAL A 29 -5.45 8.11 -6.31
N LEU A 30 -4.46 7.27 -6.01
CA LEU A 30 -3.71 7.35 -4.77
C LEU A 30 -2.44 8.20 -4.95
N PRO A 31 -2.02 8.94 -3.93
CA PRO A 31 -2.70 9.16 -2.64
C PRO A 31 -3.92 10.06 -2.81
N PHE A 32 -4.91 9.87 -1.95
CA PHE A 32 -6.08 10.75 -1.92
C PHE A 32 -5.66 12.20 -1.71
N PRO A 33 -6.38 13.18 -2.28
CA PRO A 33 -6.08 14.58 -2.07
C PRO A 33 -6.21 14.94 -0.58
N ASP A 34 -5.31 15.80 -0.11
CA ASP A 34 -5.36 16.27 1.26
C ASP A 34 -6.70 16.95 1.56
N PRO A 35 -7.33 16.64 2.70
CA PRO A 35 -8.56 17.34 3.09
C PRO A 35 -8.27 18.83 3.30
N PRO A 36 -9.26 19.71 3.07
CA PRO A 36 -9.07 21.13 3.23
C PRO A 36 -8.69 21.46 4.67
N MET A 37 -7.93 22.56 4.86
CA MET A 37 -7.58 23.04 6.17
C MET A 37 -8.84 23.47 6.94
N GLY A 38 -9.07 22.88 8.11
CA GLY A 38 -10.24 23.17 8.92
C GLY A 38 -10.10 24.40 9.82
N GLY A 39 -8.87 24.88 10.03
CA GLY A 39 -8.59 26.04 10.89
C GLY A 39 -8.49 27.36 10.12
N LYS A 40 -8.28 28.42 10.88
CA LYS A 40 -8.05 29.78 10.35
C LYS A 40 -6.63 30.19 10.69
N VAL A 41 -5.87 30.61 9.67
CA VAL A 41 -4.55 31.21 9.85
C VAL A 41 -4.71 32.71 9.96
N GLY A 42 -4.35 33.27 11.13
CA GLY A 42 -4.31 34.72 11.37
C GLY A 42 -2.88 35.27 11.25
N PRO A 43 -2.70 36.60 11.29
CA PRO A 43 -1.39 37.24 11.31
C PRO A 43 -0.53 36.86 12.52
N THR A 44 -1.17 36.49 13.62
CA THR A 44 -0.52 36.05 14.85
C THR A 44 -1.06 34.71 15.32
N MET A 45 -0.37 34.03 16.22
CA MET A 45 -0.84 32.78 16.83
C MET A 45 -2.14 32.98 17.62
N GLN A 46 -2.30 34.15 18.27
CA GLN A 46 -3.48 34.48 19.07
C GLN A 46 -4.74 34.66 18.20
N GLU A 47 -4.56 35.09 16.95
CA GLU A 47 -5.64 35.26 15.97
C GLU A 47 -5.90 34.01 15.13
N SER A 48 -5.05 33.00 15.29
CA SER A 48 -5.17 31.74 14.58
C SER A 48 -6.02 30.77 15.36
N VAL A 49 -6.87 30.01 14.65
CA VAL A 49 -7.70 28.96 15.22
C VAL A 49 -7.24 27.63 14.63
N HIS A 50 -6.68 26.79 15.48
CA HIS A 50 -6.30 25.45 15.08
C HIS A 50 -7.53 24.53 15.05
N LYS A 51 -7.70 23.82 13.93
CA LYS A 51 -8.65 22.72 13.80
C LYS A 51 -7.97 21.60 13.03
N TRP A 52 -8.00 20.38 13.58
CA TRP A 52 -7.48 19.22 12.89
C TRP A 52 -8.22 19.00 11.57
N ARG A 53 -7.49 18.56 10.56
CA ARG A 53 -8.09 18.13 9.30
C ARG A 53 -8.85 16.83 9.56
N GLU A 54 -10.10 16.80 9.13
CA GLU A 54 -10.91 15.59 9.16
C GLU A 54 -10.84 14.96 7.77
N ALA A 55 -10.10 13.87 7.65
CA ALA A 55 -10.07 13.10 6.41
C ALA A 55 -11.29 12.17 6.36
N PRO A 56 -12.05 12.13 5.26
CA PRO A 56 -13.11 11.15 5.10
C PRO A 56 -12.51 9.74 5.10
N SER A 57 -13.21 8.79 5.68
CA SER A 57 -12.84 7.38 5.56
C SER A 57 -13.10 6.93 4.12
N HIS A 58 -12.08 6.38 3.49
CA HIS A 58 -12.17 5.74 2.17
C HIS A 58 -12.27 4.22 2.28
N LEU A 59 -12.30 3.71 3.50
CA LEU A 59 -12.39 2.28 3.77
C LEU A 59 -13.85 1.83 3.86
N PRO A 60 -14.18 0.62 3.37
CA PRO A 60 -15.45 -0.03 3.68
C PRO A 60 -15.68 -0.17 5.19
N GLU A 61 -16.95 -0.22 5.64
CA GLU A 61 -17.28 -0.36 7.07
C GLU A 61 -16.74 -1.67 7.67
N ASP A 62 -16.61 -2.70 6.85
CA ASP A 62 -16.12 -4.02 7.20
C ASP A 62 -14.63 -4.23 6.86
N ALA A 63 -13.90 -3.17 6.58
CA ALA A 63 -12.47 -3.26 6.28
C ALA A 63 -11.72 -3.90 7.45
N PRO A 64 -10.83 -4.88 7.19
CA PRO A 64 -10.07 -5.53 8.24
C PRO A 64 -9.04 -4.57 8.85
N ASN A 65 -8.71 -4.80 10.11
CA ASN A 65 -7.57 -4.13 10.72
C ASN A 65 -6.26 -4.66 10.14
N ILE A 66 -5.34 -3.76 9.83
CA ILE A 66 -4.01 -4.10 9.29
C ILE A 66 -2.96 -3.65 10.30
N LEU A 67 -2.15 -4.61 10.79
CA LEU A 67 -1.01 -4.34 11.63
C LEU A 67 0.27 -4.45 10.80
N ILE A 68 1.04 -3.36 10.74
CA ILE A 68 2.36 -3.33 10.11
C ILE A 68 3.41 -3.28 11.21
N VAL A 69 4.28 -4.29 11.25
CA VAL A 69 5.44 -4.34 12.14
C VAL A 69 6.70 -4.14 11.33
N MET A 70 7.38 -3.01 11.56
CA MET A 70 8.63 -2.68 10.88
C MET A 70 9.78 -2.76 11.88
N LEU A 71 10.68 -3.71 11.64
CA LEU A 71 11.91 -3.82 12.43
C LEU A 71 12.88 -2.71 12.02
N ASP A 72 13.56 -2.15 13.02
CA ASP A 72 14.59 -1.12 12.80
C ASP A 72 15.96 -1.77 12.73
N ASP A 73 16.79 -1.32 11.79
CA ASP A 73 18.16 -1.80 11.54
C ASP A 73 18.28 -3.32 11.39
N ALA A 74 17.22 -3.98 10.91
CA ALA A 74 17.21 -5.42 10.69
C ALA A 74 17.31 -5.75 9.19
N GLY A 75 18.34 -6.51 8.83
CA GLY A 75 18.53 -7.03 7.49
C GLY A 75 17.88 -8.39 7.28
N PHE A 76 17.67 -8.76 6.02
CA PHE A 76 17.04 -10.02 5.61
C PHE A 76 17.72 -11.26 6.22
N GLY A 77 19.06 -11.29 6.25
CA GLY A 77 19.83 -12.43 6.74
C GLY A 77 20.00 -12.52 8.25
N GLN A 78 19.30 -11.71 9.06
CA GLN A 78 19.43 -11.74 10.53
C GLN A 78 18.45 -12.72 11.17
N ALA A 79 17.20 -12.76 10.69
CA ALA A 79 16.14 -13.60 11.25
C ALA A 79 16.34 -15.09 10.86
N SER A 80 16.12 -16.01 11.80
CA SER A 80 16.17 -17.45 11.53
C SER A 80 15.15 -17.89 10.47
N THR A 81 14.05 -17.17 10.32
CA THR A 81 13.04 -17.35 9.26
C THR A 81 13.66 -17.37 7.85
N PHE A 82 14.73 -16.62 7.63
CA PHE A 82 15.45 -16.52 6.36
C PHE A 82 16.88 -17.10 6.43
N GLY A 83 17.16 -17.97 7.40
CA GLY A 83 18.45 -18.61 7.59
C GLY A 83 19.45 -17.81 8.42
N GLY A 84 19.04 -16.75 9.08
CA GLY A 84 19.87 -15.97 9.99
C GLY A 84 20.08 -16.64 11.35
N LEU A 85 20.97 -16.04 12.17
CA LEU A 85 21.37 -16.59 13.45
C LEU A 85 20.46 -16.18 14.62
N ILE A 86 19.58 -15.18 14.42
CA ILE A 86 18.69 -14.69 15.47
C ILE A 86 17.41 -15.49 15.42
N GLU A 87 17.11 -16.20 16.51
CA GLU A 87 15.89 -16.97 16.66
C GLU A 87 14.63 -16.08 16.61
N THR A 88 13.80 -16.28 15.59
CA THR A 88 12.57 -15.52 15.35
C THR A 88 11.38 -16.45 15.13
N PRO A 89 10.96 -17.25 16.14
CA PRO A 89 9.94 -18.28 15.97
C PRO A 89 8.58 -17.74 15.56
N THR A 90 8.21 -16.55 16.02
CA THR A 90 6.95 -15.90 15.63
C THR A 90 6.95 -15.48 14.17
N LEU A 91 8.07 -14.94 13.66
CA LEU A 91 8.19 -14.59 12.23
C LEU A 91 8.17 -15.85 11.36
N THR A 92 8.82 -16.92 11.81
CA THR A 92 8.82 -18.21 11.12
C THR A 92 7.39 -18.75 11.00
N ARG A 93 6.63 -18.75 12.11
CA ARG A 93 5.22 -19.18 12.08
C ARG A 93 4.38 -18.31 11.11
N LEU A 94 4.55 -16.99 11.15
CA LEU A 94 3.83 -16.10 10.23
C LEU A 94 4.20 -16.35 8.76
N ALA A 95 5.46 -16.67 8.48
CA ALA A 95 5.90 -17.02 7.13
C ALA A 95 5.34 -18.36 6.64
N GLU A 96 5.14 -19.32 7.55
CA GLU A 96 4.55 -20.64 7.25
C GLU A 96 3.02 -20.54 7.03
N GLU A 97 2.34 -19.70 7.79
CA GLU A 97 0.89 -19.48 7.71
C GLU A 97 0.47 -18.47 6.64
N GLY A 98 1.39 -17.65 6.14
CA GLY A 98 1.12 -16.52 5.25
C GLY A 98 1.94 -16.53 3.97
N ILE A 99 2.30 -15.34 3.51
CA ILE A 99 3.11 -15.13 2.31
C ILE A 99 4.46 -14.53 2.71
N ALA A 100 5.55 -15.20 2.39
CA ALA A 100 6.89 -14.69 2.57
C ALA A 100 7.49 -14.22 1.23
N TYR A 101 7.95 -12.98 1.19
CA TYR A 101 8.62 -12.41 0.02
C TYR A 101 10.14 -12.49 0.20
N ASN A 102 10.83 -13.05 -0.78
CA ASN A 102 12.31 -13.15 -0.80
C ASN A 102 12.97 -12.12 -1.72
N ARG A 103 12.21 -11.29 -2.40
CA ARG A 103 12.67 -10.21 -3.28
C ARG A 103 11.94 -8.90 -2.99
N PHE A 104 11.80 -8.57 -1.72
CA PHE A 104 11.17 -7.33 -1.27
C PHE A 104 12.26 -6.31 -0.97
N HIS A 105 12.26 -5.19 -1.69
CA HIS A 105 13.26 -4.14 -1.57
C HIS A 105 12.64 -2.88 -1.00
N THR A 106 13.33 -2.28 -0.04
CA THR A 106 12.98 -0.99 0.56
C THR A 106 14.14 -0.02 0.34
N VAL A 107 14.01 1.21 0.83
CA VAL A 107 15.14 2.12 0.91
C VAL A 107 16.10 1.61 2.00
N ALA A 108 17.39 1.70 1.78
CA ALA A 108 18.43 1.19 2.69
C ALA A 108 18.56 1.98 4.01
N MET A 109 17.63 2.87 4.33
CA MET A 109 17.61 3.72 5.52
C MET A 109 16.22 3.79 6.12
N CYS A 110 16.13 3.90 7.45
CA CYS A 110 14.88 3.88 8.22
C CYS A 110 13.96 5.06 7.89
N SER A 111 14.43 6.30 7.98
CA SER A 111 13.59 7.50 7.79
C SER A 111 12.99 7.59 6.39
N PRO A 112 13.73 7.40 5.29
CA PRO A 112 13.16 7.38 3.95
C PRO A 112 12.16 6.25 3.73
N THR A 113 12.43 5.05 4.27
CA THR A 113 11.50 3.91 4.18
C THR A 113 10.19 4.23 4.91
N ARG A 114 10.27 4.81 6.13
CA ARG A 114 9.10 5.22 6.92
C ARG A 114 8.31 6.32 6.20
N ALA A 115 8.99 7.31 5.63
CA ALA A 115 8.34 8.36 4.86
C ALA A 115 7.59 7.80 3.65
N ALA A 116 8.18 6.87 2.92
CA ALA A 116 7.51 6.20 1.80
C ALA A 116 6.29 5.39 2.25
N LEU A 117 6.41 4.62 3.35
CA LEU A 117 5.33 3.83 3.92
C LEU A 117 4.17 4.70 4.38
N MET A 118 4.44 5.77 5.11
CA MET A 118 3.41 6.66 5.68
C MET A 118 2.68 7.49 4.63
N THR A 119 3.33 7.78 3.51
CA THR A 119 2.77 8.68 2.48
C THR A 119 2.27 7.96 1.24
N GLY A 120 2.62 6.68 1.07
CA GLY A 120 2.38 5.96 -0.18
C GLY A 120 3.14 6.53 -1.39
N ARG A 121 4.15 7.38 -1.15
CA ARG A 121 4.92 8.07 -2.19
C ARG A 121 6.39 7.69 -2.13
N ASN A 122 7.09 7.84 -3.24
CA ASN A 122 8.54 7.75 -3.24
C ASN A 122 9.14 8.75 -2.24
N HIS A 123 10.10 8.32 -1.43
CA HIS A 123 10.70 9.11 -0.36
C HIS A 123 11.35 10.41 -0.85
N GLN A 124 11.93 10.42 -2.05
CA GLN A 124 12.51 11.62 -2.66
C GLN A 124 11.43 12.67 -2.97
N ARG A 125 10.23 12.22 -3.37
CA ARG A 125 9.10 13.11 -3.67
C ARG A 125 8.52 13.80 -2.45
N VAL A 126 8.76 13.25 -1.26
CA VAL A 126 8.31 13.84 0.02
C VAL A 126 9.46 14.49 0.79
N GLY A 127 10.60 14.72 0.14
CA GLY A 127 11.74 15.42 0.74
C GLY A 127 12.51 14.60 1.78
N ALA A 128 12.32 13.28 1.83
CA ALA A 128 12.97 12.39 2.78
C ALA A 128 14.07 11.56 2.09
N GLY A 129 15.11 12.23 1.57
CA GLY A 129 16.20 11.59 0.86
C GLY A 129 17.16 10.80 1.75
N GLN A 130 17.25 11.19 3.03
CA GLN A 130 18.15 10.60 4.02
C GLN A 130 17.56 10.75 5.43
N ILE A 131 18.32 10.32 6.46
CA ILE A 131 17.91 10.51 7.84
C ILE A 131 18.04 11.99 8.23
N ALA A 132 17.15 12.43 9.13
CA ALA A 132 16.99 13.86 9.44
C ALA A 132 18.27 14.52 9.98
N GLU A 133 19.11 13.78 10.70
CA GLU A 133 20.36 14.26 11.28
C GLU A 133 21.40 14.64 10.23
N PHE A 134 21.28 14.13 9.01
CA PHE A 134 22.16 14.46 7.87
C PHE A 134 21.48 15.32 6.82
N ALA A 135 20.21 15.69 7.03
CA ALA A 135 19.49 16.58 6.13
C ALA A 135 19.94 18.03 6.41
N ASN A 136 20.55 18.67 5.42
CA ASN A 136 20.90 20.10 5.42
C ASN A 136 19.88 20.91 4.65
#